data_f1ee17036856e9691d3e63da47629bd2
#
_entry.id   f1ee17036856e9691d3e63da47629bd2
#
_cell.length_a   1.000
_cell.length_b   1.000
_cell.length_c   1.000
_cell.angle_alpha   90.00
_cell.angle_beta   90.00
_cell.angle_gamma   90.00
#
_symmetry.space_group_name_H-M   'P 1'
#
loop_
_entity.id
_entity.type
_entity.pdbx_description
1 polymer ?
#
loop_
_entity_poly.entity_id
_entity_poly.type
_entity_poly.pdbx_seq_one_letter_code
_entity_poly.pdbx_strand_id
1 'polypeptide(L)'
;MEDSEMIQEFVVECRENLDQFDKDLIDLESDSNPSGLMESIFRTIHTIKGSCGLIGLVKLESITHVGENLLGKIQQGKVAPSREVIDVLQKLSDSVRRICTCIANQGNEGNQDFSELIVSLERLQSDENDKASSNNGKVIKPASLFERIGGQEAIDATVNVFYTKVLNDNRINHFFENTDLNHLFNKQKEFLTLAFGGPSSYDGKGLREAHKHLVEKGLNESHFEAVIENLGTTLKELKVP
;
A
#
# COMPACT_ATOMS: atom_id res chain seq x y z
N MET A 1 20.96 -14.06 -6.05
CA MET A 1 21.06 -13.73 -7.46
C MET A 1 19.67 -13.64 -8.09
N GLU A 2 18.79 -14.61 -7.92
CA GLU A 2 17.41 -14.60 -8.48
C GLU A 2 16.57 -13.39 -8.03
N ASP A 3 16.61 -12.99 -6.75
CA ASP A 3 15.83 -11.86 -6.24
C ASP A 3 16.27 -10.51 -6.86
N SER A 4 17.56 -10.35 -7.17
CA SER A 4 18.09 -9.12 -7.81
C SER A 4 17.71 -9.04 -9.28
N GLU A 5 17.68 -10.15 -10.00
CA GLU A 5 17.27 -10.23 -11.41
C GLU A 5 15.77 -9.93 -11.52
N MET A 6 14.94 -10.53 -10.69
CA MET A 6 13.49 -10.31 -10.65
C MET A 6 13.13 -8.85 -10.34
N ILE A 7 13.84 -8.21 -9.41
CA ILE A 7 13.65 -6.78 -9.11
C ILE A 7 14.03 -5.90 -10.29
N GLN A 8 15.12 -6.21 -10.99
CA GLN A 8 15.54 -5.44 -12.17
C GLN A 8 14.55 -5.61 -13.33
N GLU A 9 14.09 -6.82 -13.57
CA GLU A 9 13.06 -7.10 -14.57
C GLU A 9 11.76 -6.35 -14.26
N PHE A 10 11.30 -6.38 -13.01
CA PHE A 10 10.16 -5.59 -12.56
C PHE A 10 10.33 -4.09 -12.82
N VAL A 11 11.50 -3.51 -12.53
CA VAL A 11 11.74 -2.08 -12.75
C VAL A 11 11.67 -1.72 -14.24
N VAL A 12 12.19 -2.58 -15.12
CA VAL A 12 12.12 -2.39 -16.58
C VAL A 12 10.68 -2.45 -17.05
N GLU A 13 9.95 -3.52 -16.71
CA GLU A 13 8.54 -3.70 -17.05
C GLU A 13 7.66 -2.56 -16.52
N CYS A 14 7.89 -2.14 -15.28
CA CYS A 14 7.17 -1.03 -14.67
C CYS A 14 7.35 0.28 -15.45
N ARG A 15 8.57 0.58 -15.92
CA ARG A 15 8.85 1.77 -16.71
C ARG A 15 8.16 1.74 -18.07
N GLU A 16 8.20 0.62 -18.76
CA GLU A 16 7.51 0.45 -20.04
C GLU A 16 5.98 0.61 -19.89
N ASN A 17 5.43 0.01 -18.86
CA ASN A 17 4.02 0.15 -18.52
C ASN A 17 3.64 1.61 -18.23
N LEU A 18 4.47 2.35 -17.50
CA LEU A 18 4.23 3.78 -17.23
C LEU A 18 4.37 4.66 -18.47
N ASP A 19 5.24 4.32 -19.42
CA ASP A 19 5.33 5.04 -20.70
C ASP A 19 4.04 4.92 -21.52
N GLN A 20 3.39 3.76 -21.47
CA GLN A 20 2.08 3.56 -22.08
C GLN A 20 0.98 4.29 -21.30
N PHE A 21 1.00 4.21 -19.99
CA PHE A 21 0.08 4.92 -19.10
C PHE A 21 0.07 6.44 -19.36
N ASP A 22 1.26 7.05 -19.45
CA ASP A 22 1.38 8.50 -19.69
C ASP A 22 0.83 8.88 -21.09
N LYS A 23 1.06 8.05 -22.12
CA LYS A 23 0.47 8.25 -23.45
C LYS A 23 -1.04 8.17 -23.41
N ASP A 24 -1.57 7.13 -22.76
CA ASP A 24 -3.02 6.93 -22.65
C ASP A 24 -3.69 8.07 -21.89
N LEU A 25 -3.03 8.67 -20.87
CA LEU A 25 -3.53 9.85 -20.16
C LEU A 25 -3.57 11.10 -21.05
N ILE A 26 -2.56 11.30 -21.92
CA ILE A 26 -2.53 12.42 -22.87
C ILE A 26 -3.65 12.24 -23.92
N ASP A 27 -3.78 11.03 -24.42
CA ASP A 27 -4.79 10.72 -25.43
C ASP A 27 -6.22 10.86 -24.86
N LEU A 28 -6.40 10.56 -23.56
CA LEU A 28 -7.68 10.70 -22.87
C LEU A 28 -8.20 12.16 -22.84
N GLU A 29 -7.30 13.15 -22.86
CA GLU A 29 -7.69 14.58 -22.94
C GLU A 29 -8.25 14.96 -24.32
N SER A 30 -7.89 14.24 -25.36
CA SER A 30 -8.16 14.61 -26.76
C SER A 30 -9.13 13.66 -27.48
N ASP A 31 -9.41 12.48 -26.95
CA ASP A 31 -10.17 11.42 -27.64
C ASP A 31 -11.68 11.47 -27.34
N SER A 32 -12.47 11.22 -28.39
CA SER A 32 -13.93 11.09 -28.34
C SER A 32 -14.42 9.72 -27.82
N ASN A 33 -13.51 8.74 -27.62
CA ASN A 33 -13.84 7.39 -27.11
C ASN A 33 -12.96 6.98 -25.92
N PRO A 34 -13.22 7.49 -24.72
CA PRO A 34 -12.37 7.29 -23.55
C PRO A 34 -12.40 5.87 -22.96
N SER A 35 -13.33 5.00 -23.36
CA SER A 35 -13.53 3.70 -22.68
C SER A 35 -12.35 2.74 -22.84
N GLY A 36 -11.77 2.63 -24.03
CA GLY A 36 -10.62 1.76 -24.30
C GLY A 36 -9.34 2.27 -23.62
N LEU A 37 -9.13 3.59 -23.60
CA LEU A 37 -8.00 4.21 -22.91
C LEU A 37 -8.09 4.03 -21.39
N MET A 38 -9.27 4.20 -20.82
CA MET A 38 -9.51 3.97 -19.39
C MET A 38 -9.27 2.53 -18.99
N GLU A 39 -9.61 1.56 -19.83
CA GLU A 39 -9.30 0.16 -19.58
C GLU A 39 -7.79 -0.11 -19.60
N SER A 40 -7.07 0.46 -20.54
CA SER A 40 -5.60 0.37 -20.63
C SER A 40 -4.92 0.97 -19.41
N ILE A 41 -5.31 2.19 -19.03
CA ILE A 41 -4.83 2.92 -17.85
C ILE A 41 -5.05 2.09 -16.58
N PHE A 42 -6.26 1.53 -16.39
CA PHE A 42 -6.57 0.68 -15.24
C PHE A 42 -5.71 -0.58 -15.21
N ARG A 43 -5.59 -1.29 -16.33
CA ARG A 43 -4.78 -2.51 -16.42
C ARG A 43 -3.32 -2.26 -16.06
N THR A 44 -2.76 -1.14 -16.49
CA THR A 44 -1.37 -0.77 -16.18
C THR A 44 -1.15 -0.67 -14.67
N ILE A 45 -1.97 0.09 -13.97
CA ILE A 45 -1.85 0.24 -12.51
C ILE A 45 -2.13 -1.08 -11.79
N HIS A 46 -3.13 -1.85 -12.24
CA HIS A 46 -3.45 -3.17 -11.70
C HIS A 46 -2.26 -4.14 -11.81
N THR A 47 -1.60 -4.18 -12.97
CA THR A 47 -0.43 -5.03 -13.22
C THR A 47 0.73 -4.64 -12.30
N ILE A 48 1.06 -3.34 -12.24
CA ILE A 48 2.12 -2.84 -11.35
C ILE A 48 1.82 -3.21 -9.89
N LYS A 49 0.60 -2.98 -9.40
CA LYS A 49 0.19 -3.35 -8.04
C LYS A 49 0.34 -4.85 -7.77
N GLY A 50 -0.11 -5.69 -8.71
CA GLY A 50 0.01 -7.14 -8.58
C GLY A 50 1.45 -7.63 -8.45
N SER A 51 2.34 -7.07 -9.25
CA SER A 51 3.77 -7.39 -9.19
C SER A 51 4.43 -6.90 -7.89
N CYS A 52 4.00 -5.74 -7.35
CA CYS A 52 4.51 -5.21 -6.06
C CYS A 52 4.27 -6.17 -4.89
N GLY A 53 3.07 -6.75 -4.80
CA GLY A 53 2.72 -7.69 -3.74
C GLY A 53 3.60 -8.94 -3.74
N LEU A 54 3.99 -9.44 -4.93
CA LEU A 54 4.88 -10.61 -5.08
C LEU A 54 6.32 -10.32 -4.62
N ILE A 55 6.79 -9.08 -4.80
CA ILE A 55 8.17 -8.67 -4.52
C ILE A 55 8.28 -8.01 -3.13
N GLY A 56 7.15 -7.68 -2.48
CA GLY A 56 7.11 -7.07 -1.17
C GLY A 56 7.42 -5.55 -1.16
N LEU A 57 7.05 -4.84 -2.23
CA LEU A 57 7.22 -3.38 -2.37
C LEU A 57 6.03 -2.64 -1.77
N VAL A 58 6.06 -2.41 -0.46
CA VAL A 58 4.91 -1.95 0.34
C VAL A 58 4.47 -0.52 -0.01
N LYS A 59 5.43 0.41 -0.22
CA LYS A 59 5.10 1.80 -0.56
C LYS A 59 4.48 1.89 -1.95
N LEU A 60 5.07 1.16 -2.90
CA LEU A 60 4.60 1.13 -4.28
C LEU A 60 3.22 0.47 -4.37
N GLU A 61 3.02 -0.63 -3.65
CA GLU A 61 1.72 -1.29 -3.53
C GLU A 61 0.66 -0.33 -2.96
N SER A 62 0.99 0.42 -1.90
CA SER A 62 0.07 1.36 -1.26
C SER A 62 -0.41 2.44 -2.22
N ILE A 63 0.49 3.14 -2.93
CA ILE A 63 0.10 4.22 -3.84
C ILE A 63 -0.64 3.70 -5.08
N THR A 64 -0.22 2.55 -5.63
CA THR A 64 -0.89 1.94 -6.79
C THR A 64 -2.26 1.39 -6.42
N HIS A 65 -2.45 0.87 -5.21
CA HIS A 65 -3.75 0.43 -4.71
C HIS A 65 -4.77 1.60 -4.66
N VAL A 66 -4.37 2.74 -4.10
CA VAL A 66 -5.26 3.91 -4.04
C VAL A 66 -5.54 4.46 -5.45
N GLY A 67 -4.55 4.46 -6.33
CA GLY A 67 -4.70 4.82 -7.74
C GLY A 67 -5.68 3.90 -8.48
N GLU A 68 -5.56 2.58 -8.29
CA GLU A 68 -6.48 1.59 -8.87
C GLU A 68 -7.92 1.79 -8.40
N ASN A 69 -8.14 2.10 -7.12
CA ASN A 69 -9.46 2.38 -6.58
C ASN A 69 -10.11 3.61 -7.25
N LEU A 70 -9.34 4.67 -7.49
CA LEU A 70 -9.84 5.84 -8.25
C LEU A 70 -10.21 5.45 -9.67
N LEU A 71 -9.32 4.75 -10.38
CA LEU A 71 -9.55 4.29 -11.76
C LEU A 71 -10.78 3.38 -11.87
N GLY A 72 -10.98 2.48 -10.91
CA GLY A 72 -12.16 1.64 -10.83
C GLY A 72 -13.47 2.43 -10.67
N LYS A 73 -13.46 3.54 -9.92
CA LYS A 73 -14.62 4.44 -9.81
C LYS A 73 -14.88 5.22 -11.09
N ILE A 74 -13.83 5.59 -11.82
CA ILE A 74 -13.96 6.25 -13.12
C ILE A 74 -14.58 5.27 -14.13
N GLN A 75 -14.12 4.03 -14.19
CA GLN A 75 -14.69 2.99 -15.05
C GLN A 75 -16.18 2.71 -14.74
N GLN A 76 -16.56 2.80 -13.45
CA GLN A 76 -17.95 2.65 -13.03
C GLN A 76 -18.82 3.89 -13.31
N GLY A 77 -18.24 4.96 -13.87
CA GLY A 77 -18.93 6.22 -14.11
C GLY A 77 -19.26 7.02 -12.85
N LYS A 78 -18.69 6.65 -11.69
CA LYS A 78 -18.89 7.33 -10.41
C LYS A 78 -18.04 8.60 -10.27
N VAL A 79 -16.91 8.65 -10.96
CA VAL A 79 -15.99 9.80 -11.03
C VAL A 79 -15.77 10.14 -12.49
N ALA A 80 -15.92 11.40 -12.86
CA ALA A 80 -15.64 11.85 -14.22
C ALA A 80 -14.12 12.01 -14.42
N PRO A 81 -13.57 11.67 -15.60
CA PRO A 81 -12.15 11.89 -15.92
C PRO A 81 -11.87 13.38 -16.17
N SER A 82 -11.95 14.19 -15.11
CA SER A 82 -11.69 15.62 -15.16
C SER A 82 -10.19 15.90 -15.26
N ARG A 83 -9.84 17.14 -15.63
CA ARG A 83 -8.43 17.58 -15.67
C ARG A 83 -7.74 17.37 -14.32
N GLU A 84 -8.43 17.62 -13.22
CA GLU A 84 -7.89 17.40 -11.88
C GLU A 84 -7.57 15.91 -11.63
N VAL A 85 -8.41 15.00 -12.11
CA VAL A 85 -8.17 13.55 -12.05
C VAL A 85 -6.93 13.19 -12.86
N ILE A 86 -6.80 13.70 -14.09
CA ILE A 86 -5.65 13.46 -14.95
C ILE A 86 -4.36 13.97 -14.30
N ASP A 87 -4.37 15.19 -13.77
CA ASP A 87 -3.21 15.77 -13.08
C ASP A 87 -2.74 14.93 -11.88
N VAL A 88 -3.69 14.34 -11.13
CA VAL A 88 -3.35 13.47 -9.98
C VAL A 88 -2.85 12.10 -10.45
N LEU A 89 -3.39 11.55 -11.52
CA LEU A 89 -2.90 10.31 -12.12
C LEU A 89 -1.50 10.47 -12.71
N GLN A 90 -1.17 11.63 -13.29
CA GLN A 90 0.20 11.95 -13.72
C GLN A 90 1.17 12.00 -12.52
N LYS A 91 0.76 12.61 -11.40
CA LYS A 91 1.57 12.59 -10.17
C LYS A 91 1.76 11.17 -9.61
N LEU A 92 0.77 10.30 -9.79
CA LEU A 92 0.91 8.88 -9.44
C LEU A 92 2.00 8.21 -10.30
N SER A 93 1.97 8.40 -11.63
CA SER A 93 3.00 7.90 -12.56
C SER A 93 4.39 8.38 -12.16
N ASP A 94 4.56 9.68 -11.93
CA ASP A 94 5.82 10.28 -11.49
C ASP A 94 6.33 9.67 -10.16
N SER A 95 5.43 9.42 -9.22
CA SER A 95 5.76 8.84 -7.92
C SER A 95 6.22 7.39 -8.06
N VAL A 96 5.53 6.60 -8.87
CA VAL A 96 5.93 5.22 -9.21
C VAL A 96 7.33 5.21 -9.87
N ARG A 97 7.60 6.10 -10.84
CA ARG A 97 8.91 6.23 -11.48
C ARG A 97 10.02 6.56 -10.49
N ARG A 98 9.75 7.45 -9.52
CA ARG A 98 10.72 7.81 -8.46
C ARG A 98 11.05 6.60 -7.58
N ILE A 99 10.03 5.83 -7.16
CA ILE A 99 10.24 4.62 -6.38
C ILE A 99 11.04 3.59 -7.19
N CYS A 100 10.67 3.33 -8.45
CA CYS A 100 11.42 2.44 -9.34
C CYS A 100 12.89 2.88 -9.52
N THR A 101 13.14 4.18 -9.52
CA THR A 101 14.50 4.72 -9.59
C THR A 101 15.29 4.47 -8.30
N CYS A 102 14.65 4.61 -7.13
CA CYS A 102 15.26 4.26 -5.84
C CYS A 102 15.56 2.76 -5.78
N ILE A 103 14.62 1.91 -6.19
CA ILE A 103 14.79 0.46 -6.23
C ILE A 103 15.99 0.07 -7.12
N ALA A 104 16.09 0.64 -8.33
CA ALA A 104 17.17 0.37 -9.25
C ALA A 104 18.54 0.78 -8.71
N ASN A 105 18.62 1.91 -8.00
CA ASN A 105 19.90 2.49 -7.57
C ASN A 105 20.32 2.05 -6.17
N GLN A 106 19.37 1.81 -5.27
CA GLN A 106 19.60 1.60 -3.83
C GLN A 106 19.08 0.24 -3.33
N GLY A 107 18.36 -0.51 -4.16
CA GLY A 107 17.74 -1.78 -3.77
C GLY A 107 16.57 -1.65 -2.80
N ASN A 108 16.02 -0.44 -2.61
CA ASN A 108 14.87 -0.18 -1.74
C ASN A 108 13.98 0.93 -2.30
N GLU A 109 12.78 1.10 -1.74
CA GLU A 109 11.75 2.06 -2.20
C GLU A 109 12.05 3.53 -1.83
N GLY A 110 13.16 3.81 -1.15
CA GLY A 110 13.52 5.16 -0.67
C GLY A 110 12.66 5.65 0.50
N ASN A 111 12.97 6.89 0.96
CA ASN A 111 12.32 7.50 2.14
C ASN A 111 11.33 8.62 1.77
N GLN A 112 10.85 8.66 0.54
CA GLN A 112 9.91 9.68 0.09
C GLN A 112 8.55 9.49 0.76
N ASP A 113 7.92 10.63 1.11
CA ASP A 113 6.55 10.68 1.62
C ASP A 113 5.57 10.91 0.46
N PHE A 114 4.58 10.04 0.35
CA PHE A 114 3.52 10.09 -0.66
C PHE A 114 2.14 10.39 -0.05
N SER A 115 2.09 10.83 1.21
CA SER A 115 0.84 11.10 1.93
C SER A 115 -0.03 12.13 1.23
N GLU A 116 0.55 13.19 0.65
CA GLU A 116 -0.20 14.20 -0.10
C GLU A 116 -0.82 13.62 -1.38
N LEU A 117 -0.12 12.73 -2.07
CA LEU A 117 -0.65 12.06 -3.25
C LEU A 117 -1.81 11.12 -2.87
N ILE A 118 -1.64 10.32 -1.82
CA ILE A 118 -2.67 9.41 -1.32
C ILE A 118 -3.94 10.20 -0.96
N VAL A 119 -3.79 11.30 -0.20
CA VAL A 119 -4.92 12.17 0.16
C VAL A 119 -5.60 12.76 -1.08
N SER A 120 -4.84 13.15 -2.11
CA SER A 120 -5.40 13.69 -3.36
C SER A 120 -6.18 12.64 -4.12
N LEU A 121 -5.65 11.41 -4.22
CA LEU A 121 -6.33 10.28 -4.85
C LEU A 121 -7.61 9.89 -4.10
N GLU A 122 -7.57 9.82 -2.77
CA GLU A 122 -8.74 9.49 -1.94
C GLU A 122 -9.83 10.56 -2.01
N ARG A 123 -9.44 11.85 -2.02
CA ARG A 123 -10.39 12.96 -2.15
C ARG A 123 -11.18 12.89 -3.45
N LEU A 124 -10.54 12.53 -4.55
CA LEU A 124 -11.20 12.37 -5.85
C LEU A 124 -12.10 11.14 -5.91
N GLN A 125 -11.97 10.21 -4.99
CA GLN A 125 -12.83 9.04 -4.87
C GLN A 125 -14.13 9.33 -4.12
N SER A 126 -14.23 10.45 -3.38
CA SER A 126 -15.44 10.84 -2.66
C SER A 126 -16.47 11.38 -3.64
N ASP A 127 -17.69 10.86 -3.63
CA ASP A 127 -18.77 11.28 -4.53
C ASP A 127 -19.08 12.77 -4.36
N GLU A 128 -19.34 13.48 -5.47
CA GLU A 128 -19.72 14.92 -5.43
C GLU A 128 -21.05 15.18 -4.68
N ASN A 129 -21.83 14.17 -4.36
CA ASN A 129 -23.06 14.30 -3.61
C ASN A 129 -22.88 14.66 -2.13
N ASP A 130 -21.68 14.48 -1.56
CA ASP A 130 -21.39 14.92 -0.19
C ASP A 130 -21.00 16.42 -0.09
N LYS A 131 -20.85 17.12 -1.23
CA LYS A 131 -20.46 18.54 -1.26
C LYS A 131 -21.61 19.52 -0.95
N ALA A 132 -22.84 19.05 -0.88
CA ALA A 132 -24.01 19.94 -0.66
C ALA A 132 -24.27 20.33 0.82
N SER A 133 -23.47 19.86 1.78
CA SER A 133 -23.76 20.08 3.21
C SER A 133 -22.62 20.70 4.05
N SER A 134 -21.62 21.29 3.45
CA SER A 134 -20.55 21.91 4.26
C SER A 134 -20.04 23.24 3.70
N ASN A 135 -20.84 24.28 3.91
CA ASN A 135 -20.35 25.67 3.88
C ASN A 135 -19.74 25.97 5.26
N ASN A 136 -18.50 25.63 5.48
CA ASN A 136 -17.60 26.31 6.43
C ASN A 136 -16.18 25.74 6.30
N GLY A 137 -15.23 26.58 5.95
CA GLY A 137 -13.86 26.25 5.61
C GLY A 137 -13.06 25.53 6.70
N LYS A 138 -13.19 24.21 6.72
CA LYS A 138 -12.21 23.32 7.34
C LYS A 138 -12.07 22.13 6.38
N VAL A 139 -10.90 22.01 5.74
CA VAL A 139 -10.56 20.83 4.93
C VAL A 139 -10.59 19.63 5.88
N ILE A 140 -11.71 18.88 5.87
CA ILE A 140 -11.81 17.60 6.58
C ILE A 140 -11.13 16.59 5.66
N LYS A 141 -9.89 16.24 5.95
CA LYS A 141 -9.24 15.05 5.40
C LYS A 141 -10.16 13.85 5.68
N PRO A 142 -10.51 13.02 4.69
CA PRO A 142 -11.10 11.72 5.02
C PRO A 142 -10.09 11.00 5.93
N ALA A 143 -10.57 10.54 7.08
CA ALA A 143 -9.73 9.86 8.05
C ALA A 143 -9.11 8.62 7.41
N SER A 144 -7.79 8.52 7.42
CA SER A 144 -7.07 7.30 6.99
C SER A 144 -7.57 6.08 7.77
N LEU A 145 -7.31 4.86 7.29
CA LEU A 145 -7.64 3.67 8.07
C LEU A 145 -6.99 3.76 9.47
N PHE A 146 -5.76 4.26 9.53
CA PHE A 146 -5.03 4.53 10.77
C PHE A 146 -5.84 5.43 11.73
N GLU A 147 -6.39 6.56 11.24
CA GLU A 147 -7.21 7.46 12.07
C GLU A 147 -8.55 6.83 12.47
N ARG A 148 -9.18 6.08 11.55
CA ARG A 148 -10.47 5.41 11.78
C ARG A 148 -10.41 4.33 12.84
N ILE A 149 -9.30 3.60 12.95
CA ILE A 149 -9.11 2.57 13.98
C ILE A 149 -8.68 3.14 15.33
N GLY A 150 -8.34 4.45 15.42
CA GLY A 150 -7.92 5.11 16.65
C GLY A 150 -6.45 5.53 16.71
N GLY A 151 -5.78 5.60 15.56
CA GLY A 151 -4.41 6.12 15.45
C GLY A 151 -3.35 5.26 16.13
N GLN A 152 -2.31 5.90 16.63
CA GLN A 152 -1.14 5.23 17.21
C GLN A 152 -1.50 4.40 18.46
N GLU A 153 -2.44 4.86 19.27
CA GLU A 153 -2.87 4.13 20.47
C GLU A 153 -3.49 2.77 20.11
N ALA A 154 -4.29 2.73 19.05
CA ALA A 154 -4.89 1.48 18.56
C ALA A 154 -3.84 0.54 17.95
N ILE A 155 -2.86 1.07 17.21
CA ILE A 155 -1.73 0.29 16.70
C ILE A 155 -0.94 -0.32 17.87
N ASP A 156 -0.62 0.48 18.88
CA ASP A 156 0.14 0.04 20.04
C ASP A 156 -0.58 -1.06 20.81
N ALA A 157 -1.89 -0.90 21.03
CA ALA A 157 -2.72 -1.91 21.66
C ALA A 157 -2.79 -3.19 20.82
N THR A 158 -2.96 -3.05 19.50
CA THR A 158 -3.04 -4.18 18.58
C THR A 158 -1.75 -4.99 18.59
N VAL A 159 -0.59 -4.35 18.47
CA VAL A 159 0.71 -5.04 18.47
C VAL A 159 0.95 -5.75 19.80
N ASN A 160 0.65 -5.12 20.92
CA ASN A 160 0.86 -5.71 22.25
C ASN A 160 -0.04 -6.94 22.47
N VAL A 161 -1.33 -6.86 22.16
CA VAL A 161 -2.28 -7.98 22.30
C VAL A 161 -1.94 -9.10 21.32
N PHE A 162 -1.62 -8.76 20.08
CA PHE A 162 -1.24 -9.70 19.04
C PHE A 162 -0.01 -10.53 19.45
N TYR A 163 1.08 -9.88 19.83
CA TYR A 163 2.28 -10.62 20.22
C TYR A 163 2.11 -11.39 21.53
N THR A 164 1.27 -10.93 22.45
CA THR A 164 0.91 -11.74 23.62
C THR A 164 0.29 -13.07 23.19
N LYS A 165 -0.57 -13.09 22.17
CA LYS A 165 -1.16 -14.32 21.65
C LYS A 165 -0.13 -15.17 20.89
N VAL A 166 0.65 -14.55 20.00
CA VAL A 166 1.69 -15.23 19.20
C VAL A 166 2.72 -15.92 20.07
N LEU A 167 3.20 -15.28 21.13
CA LEU A 167 4.18 -15.86 22.05
C LEU A 167 3.62 -16.98 22.94
N ASN A 168 2.30 -17.04 23.10
CA ASN A 168 1.60 -18.11 23.80
C ASN A 168 1.09 -19.22 22.86
N ASP A 169 1.22 -19.09 21.57
CA ASP A 169 0.81 -20.07 20.58
C ASP A 169 1.95 -21.07 20.28
N ASN A 170 1.83 -22.28 20.79
CA ASN A 170 2.84 -23.33 20.64
C ASN A 170 3.15 -23.71 19.18
N ARG A 171 2.29 -23.33 18.22
CA ARG A 171 2.52 -23.58 16.80
C ARG A 171 3.62 -22.70 16.24
N ILE A 172 3.80 -21.47 16.79
CA ILE A 172 4.64 -20.43 16.19
C ILE A 172 5.61 -19.75 17.16
N ASN A 173 5.44 -19.88 18.48
CA ASN A 173 6.25 -19.18 19.48
C ASN A 173 7.76 -19.48 19.37
N HIS A 174 8.14 -20.67 18.96
CA HIS A 174 9.53 -21.10 18.81
C HIS A 174 10.31 -20.28 17.76
N PHE A 175 9.64 -19.63 16.79
CA PHE A 175 10.30 -18.74 15.84
C PHE A 175 10.76 -17.43 16.46
N PHE A 176 10.27 -17.09 17.65
CA PHE A 176 10.59 -15.85 18.36
C PHE A 176 11.63 -16.05 19.45
N GLU A 177 12.11 -17.28 19.66
CA GLU A 177 13.21 -17.57 20.56
C GLU A 177 14.46 -16.79 20.15
N ASN A 178 15.09 -16.11 21.09
CA ASN A 178 16.26 -15.25 20.88
C ASN A 178 16.03 -14.00 20.00
N THR A 179 14.78 -13.58 19.83
CA THR A 179 14.44 -12.33 19.13
C THR A 179 14.37 -11.19 20.14
N ASP A 180 14.93 -10.03 19.79
CA ASP A 180 14.70 -8.79 20.56
C ASP A 180 13.24 -8.35 20.33
N LEU A 181 12.39 -8.70 21.29
CA LEU A 181 10.95 -8.42 21.21
C LEU A 181 10.65 -6.91 21.19
N ASN A 182 11.46 -6.09 21.86
CA ASN A 182 11.25 -4.63 21.84
C ASN A 182 11.50 -4.06 20.45
N HIS A 183 12.58 -4.50 19.81
CA HIS A 183 12.87 -4.10 18.44
C HIS A 183 11.79 -4.61 17.47
N LEU A 184 11.38 -5.85 17.60
CA LEU A 184 10.33 -6.47 16.78
C LEU A 184 9.00 -5.71 16.90
N PHE A 185 8.56 -5.40 18.13
CA PHE A 185 7.30 -4.67 18.37
C PHE A 185 7.35 -3.27 17.76
N ASN A 186 8.46 -2.56 17.90
CA ASN A 186 8.61 -1.23 17.31
C ASN A 186 8.54 -1.29 15.78
N LYS A 187 9.24 -2.24 15.15
CA LYS A 187 9.17 -2.43 13.70
C LYS A 187 7.78 -2.83 13.22
N GLN A 188 7.07 -3.65 13.96
CA GLN A 188 5.69 -4.02 13.63
C GLN A 188 4.72 -2.83 13.76
N LYS A 189 4.90 -1.99 14.78
CA LYS A 189 4.11 -0.76 14.93
C LYS A 189 4.36 0.20 13.78
N GLU A 190 5.61 0.45 13.41
CA GLU A 190 5.97 1.27 12.25
C GLU A 190 5.37 0.71 10.96
N PHE A 191 5.48 -0.61 10.75
CA PHE A 191 4.91 -1.29 9.59
C PHE A 191 3.39 -1.16 9.52
N LEU A 192 2.66 -1.44 10.60
CA LEU A 192 1.20 -1.31 10.62
C LEU A 192 0.76 0.16 10.48
N THR A 193 1.50 1.10 11.06
CA THR A 193 1.24 2.53 10.88
C THR A 193 1.34 2.91 9.40
N LEU A 194 2.38 2.46 8.70
CA LEU A 194 2.53 2.66 7.26
C LEU A 194 1.40 1.99 6.48
N ALA A 195 1.14 0.71 6.75
CA ALA A 195 0.14 -0.08 6.02
C ALA A 195 -1.29 0.48 6.15
N PHE A 196 -1.59 1.17 7.26
CA PHE A 196 -2.90 1.79 7.50
C PHE A 196 -2.96 3.28 7.15
N GLY A 197 -1.91 3.80 6.48
CA GLY A 197 -1.87 5.18 5.99
C GLY A 197 -1.63 6.22 7.10
N GLY A 198 -0.98 5.82 8.19
CA GLY A 198 -0.50 6.73 9.25
C GLY A 198 0.89 7.30 8.94
N PRO A 199 1.33 8.31 9.72
CA PRO A 199 2.68 8.87 9.59
C PRO A 199 3.71 7.85 10.06
N SER A 200 4.55 7.35 9.15
CA SER A 200 5.55 6.34 9.47
C SER A 200 6.88 6.64 8.78
N SER A 201 7.97 6.40 9.51
CA SER A 201 9.34 6.40 9.00
C SER A 201 9.87 4.98 8.83
N TYR A 202 9.00 4.00 8.54
CA TYR A 202 9.40 2.61 8.39
C TYR A 202 10.50 2.44 7.33
N ASP A 203 11.67 2.01 7.77
CA ASP A 203 12.86 1.70 6.96
C ASP A 203 13.21 0.21 6.98
N GLY A 204 12.28 -0.61 7.47
CA GLY A 204 12.48 -2.05 7.64
C GLY A 204 12.55 -2.81 6.33
N LYS A 205 13.00 -4.06 6.43
CA LYS A 205 13.04 -4.99 5.31
C LYS A 205 11.64 -5.33 4.82
N GLY A 206 11.49 -5.59 3.53
CA GLY A 206 10.26 -6.16 2.98
C GLY A 206 9.89 -7.48 3.68
N LEU A 207 8.59 -7.82 3.72
CA LEU A 207 8.08 -9.01 4.42
C LEU A 207 8.85 -10.29 4.05
N ARG A 208 9.13 -10.48 2.77
CA ARG A 208 9.87 -11.66 2.28
C ARG A 208 11.29 -11.74 2.83
N GLU A 209 12.02 -10.62 2.80
CA GLU A 209 13.40 -10.56 3.28
C GLU A 209 13.45 -10.73 4.81
N ALA A 210 12.51 -10.11 5.54
CA ALA A 210 12.42 -10.24 6.98
C ALA A 210 12.20 -11.69 7.45
N HIS A 211 11.48 -12.51 6.65
CA HIS A 211 11.13 -13.88 6.99
C HIS A 211 11.98 -14.95 6.30
N LYS A 212 12.87 -14.59 5.37
CA LYS A 212 13.70 -15.54 4.62
C LYS A 212 14.44 -16.52 5.52
N HIS A 213 15.08 -16.04 6.58
CA HIS A 213 15.82 -16.87 7.53
C HIS A 213 14.92 -17.82 8.36
N LEU A 214 13.62 -17.54 8.46
CA LEU A 214 12.66 -18.40 9.16
C LEU A 214 12.19 -19.56 8.27
N VAL A 215 12.16 -19.37 6.94
CA VAL A 215 11.85 -20.44 6.00
C VAL A 215 12.90 -21.56 6.10
N GLU A 216 14.17 -21.21 6.27
CA GLU A 216 15.26 -22.16 6.51
C GLU A 216 15.07 -22.92 7.85
N LYS A 217 14.35 -22.33 8.81
CA LYS A 217 13.99 -22.92 10.10
C LYS A 217 12.66 -23.68 10.07
N GLY A 218 12.06 -23.86 8.89
CA GLY A 218 10.84 -24.63 8.71
C GLY A 218 9.55 -23.81 8.71
N LEU A 219 9.61 -22.47 8.62
CA LEU A 219 8.42 -21.64 8.43
C LEU A 219 7.68 -22.07 7.15
N ASN A 220 6.38 -22.32 7.27
CA ASN A 220 5.52 -22.75 6.18
C ASN A 220 4.10 -22.16 6.32
N GLU A 221 3.22 -22.51 5.40
CA GLU A 221 1.86 -21.98 5.29
C GLU A 221 1.02 -22.17 6.58
N SER A 222 1.12 -23.30 7.26
CA SER A 222 0.36 -23.53 8.50
C SER A 222 0.76 -22.58 9.63
N HIS A 223 2.01 -22.15 9.67
CA HIS A 223 2.49 -21.14 10.62
C HIS A 223 1.95 -19.75 10.25
N PHE A 224 1.84 -19.45 8.96
CA PHE A 224 1.22 -18.21 8.49
C PHE A 224 -0.27 -18.17 8.85
N GLU A 225 -1.00 -19.25 8.68
CA GLU A 225 -2.41 -19.37 9.10
C GLU A 225 -2.57 -19.12 10.61
N ALA A 226 -1.67 -19.65 11.44
CA ALA A 226 -1.68 -19.40 12.87
C ALA A 226 -1.46 -17.92 13.21
N VAL A 227 -0.60 -17.22 12.47
CA VAL A 227 -0.39 -15.76 12.62
C VAL A 227 -1.65 -14.99 12.26
N ILE A 228 -2.30 -15.32 11.13
CA ILE A 228 -3.55 -14.68 10.69
C ILE A 228 -4.69 -14.90 11.69
N GLU A 229 -4.81 -16.11 12.23
CA GLU A 229 -5.80 -16.44 13.27
C GLU A 229 -5.60 -15.59 14.54
N ASN A 230 -4.36 -15.48 15.02
CA ASN A 230 -4.00 -14.65 16.16
C ASN A 230 -4.30 -13.17 15.91
N LEU A 231 -3.99 -12.65 14.71
CA LEU A 231 -4.29 -11.28 14.32
C LEU A 231 -5.81 -11.05 14.26
N GLY A 232 -6.56 -11.92 13.59
CA GLY A 232 -8.01 -11.82 13.48
C GLY A 232 -8.71 -11.85 14.84
N THR A 233 -8.22 -12.68 15.78
CA THR A 233 -8.72 -12.74 17.15
C THR A 233 -8.41 -11.44 17.90
N THR A 234 -7.22 -10.89 17.70
CA THR A 234 -6.80 -9.62 18.30
C THR A 234 -7.67 -8.45 17.85
N LEU A 235 -7.90 -8.33 16.55
CA LEU A 235 -8.74 -7.26 15.98
C LEU A 235 -10.19 -7.34 16.48
N LYS A 236 -10.74 -8.55 16.59
CA LYS A 236 -12.09 -8.77 17.17
C LYS A 236 -12.16 -8.37 18.65
N GLU A 237 -11.16 -8.75 19.44
CA GLU A 237 -11.09 -8.43 20.87
C GLU A 237 -11.02 -6.91 21.10
N LEU A 238 -10.23 -6.22 20.29
CA LEU A 238 -10.07 -4.76 20.35
C LEU A 238 -11.21 -4.02 19.63
N LYS A 239 -12.20 -4.73 19.08
CA LYS A 239 -13.33 -4.15 18.34
C LYS A 239 -12.90 -3.20 17.23
N VAL A 240 -11.81 -3.51 16.56
CA VAL A 240 -11.36 -2.79 15.37
C VAL A 240 -12.42 -2.99 14.28
N PRO A 241 -12.96 -1.90 13.68
CA PRO A 241 -14.05 -1.95 12.72
C PRO A 241 -13.68 -2.62 11.40
#